data_15025e1d890b76418300ee243d2cabcc
#
_entry.id   15025e1d890b76418300ee243d2cabcc
#
_cell.length_a   1.000
_cell.length_b   1.000
_cell.length_c   1.000
_cell.angle_alpha   90.00
_cell.angle_beta   90.00
_cell.angle_gamma   90.00
#
_symmetry.space_group_name_H-M   'P 1'
#
loop_
_entity.id
_entity.type
_entity.pdbx_description
1 polymer ?
#
loop_
_entity_poly.entity_id
_entity_poly.type
_entity_poly.pdbx_seq_one_letter_code
_entity_poly.pdbx_strand_id
1 'polypeptide(L)'
;MHIVKIIGREILDSRGNPTVEVDVHLASGIIGRAAVPSGASTGEHEALELRDGDKGRYLGKGTLKAVENVNNVIAPALYGMSALNQREIDLKMIELDGTKTKSNLGANAILGVSLAVAKAAANYLDIPLYRYIGGTNTFTLPVPMMNIINGGSHSDAPIAFQEFMIRPVGAPSFREALRYGAEVFHALKSILKSKGYSTAVGDEGGFAPSFAGGTDEALETILAAIEKAGYVAGKDITIAMDCASSEFFNDGVYDYTRFEGANAAKRSVDEQVEFLASLVEKYPIDSIEDGMAENDWEGWKKLTAKLGKKIQLVGDDLFVTNVDYLRRGIAEDCANSILIKVNQIGSLTETLDAIEMAHRHGFTSVTSHRSGETEDATIADIAVATNSGQIKTGSLSRTDRMAKYNQLLRIEEELGSLAVYGYKRIK
;
A
#
# COMPACT_ATOMS: atom_id res chain seq x y z
N MET A 1 31.48 4.18 -4.90
CA MET A 1 30.27 3.34 -4.90
C MET A 1 30.27 2.24 -3.82
N HIS A 2 31.45 1.92 -3.23
CA HIS A 2 31.52 0.88 -2.21
C HIS A 2 30.93 1.34 -0.87
N ILE A 3 30.19 0.46 -0.21
CA ILE A 3 29.62 0.69 1.11
C ILE A 3 30.75 0.68 2.14
N VAL A 4 30.86 1.75 2.92
CA VAL A 4 31.88 1.88 3.98
C VAL A 4 31.28 1.96 5.39
N LYS A 5 30.00 2.29 5.51
CA LYS A 5 29.30 2.36 6.78
C LYS A 5 27.79 2.22 6.57
N ILE A 6 27.14 1.50 7.49
CA ILE A 6 25.69 1.41 7.58
C ILE A 6 25.30 1.72 9.03
N ILE A 7 24.30 2.55 9.23
CA ILE A 7 23.79 2.95 10.55
C ILE A 7 22.29 2.75 10.57
N GLY A 8 21.82 1.81 11.39
CA GLY A 8 20.42 1.69 11.78
C GLY A 8 20.11 2.54 13.01
N ARG A 9 18.92 3.11 13.06
CA ARG A 9 18.38 3.79 14.24
C ARG A 9 16.90 3.55 14.39
N GLU A 10 16.41 3.73 15.60
CA GLU A 10 14.98 3.74 15.90
C GLU A 10 14.45 5.16 15.74
N ILE A 11 13.35 5.31 14.98
CA ILE A 11 12.58 6.56 14.84
C ILE A 11 11.11 6.28 15.16
N LEU A 12 10.24 7.28 15.12
CA LEU A 12 8.80 7.11 15.31
C LEU A 12 8.06 7.18 13.98
N ASP A 13 7.07 6.30 13.82
CA ASP A 13 6.13 6.32 12.72
C ASP A 13 4.98 7.34 12.94
N SER A 14 4.07 7.44 11.98
CA SER A 14 2.92 8.36 12.00
C SER A 14 1.91 8.06 13.13
N ARG A 15 2.02 6.91 13.79
CA ARG A 15 1.21 6.52 14.94
C ARG A 15 1.94 6.71 16.27
N GLY A 16 3.18 7.21 16.25
CA GLY A 16 4.04 7.34 17.42
C GLY A 16 4.63 6.01 17.90
N ASN A 17 4.61 4.96 17.07
CA ASN A 17 5.28 3.69 17.36
C ASN A 17 6.70 3.69 16.79
N PRO A 18 7.65 3.00 17.43
CA PRO A 18 8.99 2.83 16.90
C PRO A 18 9.01 2.13 15.54
N THR A 19 9.91 2.57 14.66
CA THR A 19 10.27 1.90 13.42
C THR A 19 11.75 2.09 13.13
N VAL A 20 12.26 1.43 12.07
CA VAL A 20 13.67 1.44 11.70
C VAL A 20 13.94 2.46 10.61
N GLU A 21 15.01 3.25 10.77
CA GLU A 21 15.61 4.06 9.71
C GLU A 21 17.06 3.67 9.53
N VAL A 22 17.53 3.64 8.27
CA VAL A 22 18.89 3.24 7.92
C VAL A 22 19.56 4.29 7.05
N ASP A 23 20.82 4.61 7.37
CA ASP A 23 21.75 5.34 6.52
C ASP A 23 22.82 4.39 5.94
N VAL A 24 22.99 4.42 4.63
CA VAL A 24 24.10 3.75 3.93
C VAL A 24 25.06 4.80 3.41
N HIS A 25 26.33 4.74 3.86
CA HIS A 25 27.39 5.65 3.46
C HIS A 25 28.31 4.97 2.45
N LEU A 26 28.59 5.65 1.36
CA LEU A 26 29.53 5.22 0.33
C LEU A 26 30.91 5.85 0.52
N ALA A 27 31.95 5.21 0.00
CA ALA A 27 33.33 5.72 0.03
C ALA A 27 33.48 7.11 -0.64
N SER A 28 32.55 7.50 -1.51
CA SER A 28 32.48 8.83 -2.13
C SER A 28 31.95 9.94 -1.19
N GLY A 29 31.48 9.59 0.02
CA GLY A 29 30.81 10.52 0.92
C GLY A 29 29.29 10.63 0.69
N ILE A 30 28.75 10.00 -0.35
CA ILE A 30 27.31 9.95 -0.64
C ILE A 30 26.60 9.11 0.42
N ILE A 31 25.38 9.53 0.78
CA ILE A 31 24.52 8.85 1.76
C ILE A 31 23.17 8.55 1.10
N GLY A 32 22.64 7.35 1.33
CA GLY A 32 21.26 6.99 1.09
C GLY A 32 20.56 6.73 2.42
N ARG A 33 19.34 7.27 2.61
CA ARG A 33 18.54 7.12 3.83
C ARG A 33 17.18 6.56 3.49
N ALA A 34 16.71 5.57 4.25
CA ALA A 34 15.37 5.03 4.13
C ALA A 34 14.77 4.71 5.50
N ALA A 35 13.47 4.96 5.63
CA ALA A 35 12.68 4.58 6.80
C ALA A 35 11.64 3.52 6.42
N VAL A 36 11.37 2.59 7.33
CA VAL A 36 10.53 1.42 7.09
C VAL A 36 9.11 1.66 7.58
N PRO A 37 8.08 1.39 6.77
CA PRO A 37 6.68 1.45 7.21
C PRO A 37 6.30 0.25 8.09
N SER A 38 5.18 0.36 8.82
CA SER A 38 4.67 -0.66 9.74
C SER A 38 3.16 -0.85 9.61
N GLY A 39 2.67 -2.08 9.52
CA GLY A 39 1.24 -2.39 9.43
C GLY A 39 0.51 -2.32 10.78
N ALA A 40 -0.81 -2.09 10.75
CA ALA A 40 -1.72 -2.30 11.89
C ALA A 40 -2.41 -3.67 11.77
N SER A 41 -3.06 -3.94 10.65
CA SER A 41 -3.48 -5.26 10.24
C SER A 41 -2.35 -5.90 9.44
N THR A 42 -2.11 -7.18 9.63
CA THR A 42 -1.04 -7.92 8.94
C THR A 42 -1.59 -9.25 8.46
N GLY A 43 -1.34 -9.58 7.18
CA GLY A 43 -1.62 -10.91 6.65
C GLY A 43 -0.81 -12.00 7.38
N GLU A 44 -1.38 -13.17 7.53
CA GLU A 44 -0.77 -14.28 8.28
C GLU A 44 0.61 -14.68 7.73
N HIS A 45 0.83 -14.44 6.44
CA HIS A 45 2.01 -14.89 5.71
C HIS A 45 3.04 -13.78 5.41
N GLU A 46 2.89 -12.60 5.99
CA GLU A 46 3.87 -11.52 5.86
C GLU A 46 5.24 -11.91 6.44
N ALA A 47 6.29 -11.34 5.87
CA ALA A 47 7.61 -11.39 6.49
C ALA A 47 7.59 -10.68 7.86
N LEU A 48 8.38 -11.20 8.81
CA LEU A 48 8.32 -10.79 10.21
C LEU A 48 8.90 -9.38 10.42
N GLU A 49 8.08 -8.46 10.90
CA GLU A 49 8.55 -7.22 11.50
C GLU A 49 9.09 -7.51 12.91
N LEU A 50 10.41 -7.42 13.08
CA LEU A 50 11.04 -7.74 14.35
C LEU A 50 10.81 -6.65 15.39
N ARG A 51 10.14 -6.99 16.49
CA ARG A 51 9.85 -6.16 17.65
C ARG A 51 10.59 -6.68 18.89
N ASP A 52 10.94 -5.78 19.81
CA ASP A 52 11.71 -6.13 21.01
C ASP A 52 10.93 -7.00 21.99
N GLY A 53 9.60 -6.79 22.08
CA GLY A 53 8.72 -7.51 22.98
C GLY A 53 8.84 -7.05 24.45
N ASP A 54 9.74 -6.11 24.77
CA ASP A 54 9.91 -5.55 26.11
C ASP A 54 8.74 -4.62 26.46
N LYS A 55 7.86 -5.08 27.32
CA LYS A 55 6.68 -4.33 27.78
C LYS A 55 7.03 -3.04 28.55
N GLY A 56 8.22 -2.95 29.13
CA GLY A 56 8.71 -1.76 29.82
C GLY A 56 9.13 -0.62 28.87
N ARG A 57 9.26 -0.91 27.56
CA ARG A 57 9.68 0.05 26.56
C ARG A 57 8.73 0.02 25.35
N TYR A 58 8.10 1.17 25.02
CA TYR A 58 7.11 1.31 23.96
C TYR A 58 6.02 0.19 23.96
N LEU A 59 5.62 -0.28 25.14
CA LEU A 59 4.61 -1.34 25.29
C LEU A 59 4.94 -2.65 24.54
N GLY A 60 6.23 -2.92 24.34
CA GLY A 60 6.71 -4.09 23.59
C GLY A 60 6.97 -3.84 22.11
N LYS A 61 6.66 -2.63 21.59
CA LYS A 61 6.78 -2.29 20.17
C LYS A 61 8.15 -1.71 19.77
N GLY A 62 9.14 -1.68 20.66
CA GLY A 62 10.50 -1.24 20.34
C GLY A 62 11.11 -2.01 19.18
N THR A 63 12.10 -1.41 18.49
CA THR A 63 12.77 -2.00 17.32
C THR A 63 14.29 -2.06 17.48
N LEU A 64 14.82 -1.98 18.71
CA LEU A 64 16.27 -2.00 18.96
C LEU A 64 16.93 -3.30 18.51
N LYS A 65 16.26 -4.46 18.63
CA LYS A 65 16.79 -5.73 18.10
C LYS A 65 17.03 -5.67 16.59
N ALA A 66 16.07 -5.12 15.84
CA ALA A 66 16.24 -4.91 14.40
C ALA A 66 17.38 -3.92 14.10
N VAL A 67 17.49 -2.83 14.87
CA VAL A 67 18.58 -1.86 14.77
C VAL A 67 19.94 -2.51 15.07
N GLU A 68 20.03 -3.34 16.10
CA GLU A 68 21.24 -4.11 16.41
C GLU A 68 21.63 -5.07 15.28
N ASN A 69 20.64 -5.75 14.67
CA ASN A 69 20.87 -6.60 13.50
C ASN A 69 21.41 -5.81 12.31
N VAL A 70 20.90 -4.61 12.06
CA VAL A 70 21.46 -3.71 11.03
C VAL A 70 22.90 -3.38 11.34
N ASN A 71 23.20 -2.92 12.55
CA ASN A 71 24.51 -2.37 12.90
C ASN A 71 25.60 -3.45 13.08
N ASN A 72 25.25 -4.61 13.66
CA ASN A 72 26.21 -5.59 14.12
C ASN A 72 26.27 -6.85 13.25
N VAL A 73 25.25 -7.12 12.42
CA VAL A 73 25.20 -8.32 11.56
C VAL A 73 25.22 -7.94 10.09
N ILE A 74 24.27 -7.12 9.62
CA ILE A 74 24.13 -6.77 8.21
C ILE A 74 25.26 -5.84 7.77
N ALA A 75 25.55 -4.78 8.53
CA ALA A 75 26.55 -3.79 8.14
C ALA A 75 27.95 -4.40 7.88
N PRO A 76 28.52 -5.20 8.78
CA PRO A 76 29.82 -5.82 8.52
C PRO A 76 29.84 -6.74 7.32
N ALA A 77 28.74 -7.45 7.06
CA ALA A 77 28.64 -8.38 5.94
C ALA A 77 28.58 -7.70 4.57
N LEU A 78 28.19 -6.41 4.52
CA LEU A 78 28.03 -5.65 3.29
C LEU A 78 29.18 -4.66 3.03
N TYR A 79 30.12 -4.47 3.96
CA TYR A 79 31.26 -3.57 3.76
C TYR A 79 32.09 -3.97 2.56
N GLY A 80 32.43 -2.99 1.73
CA GLY A 80 33.17 -3.18 0.49
C GLY A 80 32.34 -3.61 -0.71
N MET A 81 31.06 -4.01 -0.52
CA MET A 81 30.17 -4.30 -1.64
C MET A 81 29.80 -3.03 -2.41
N SER A 82 29.55 -3.17 -3.69
CA SER A 82 29.09 -2.07 -4.54
C SER A 82 27.60 -1.83 -4.33
N ALA A 83 27.20 -0.62 -3.97
CA ALA A 83 25.78 -0.23 -3.85
C ALA A 83 24.99 -0.35 -5.18
N LEU A 84 25.69 -0.44 -6.33
CA LEU A 84 25.04 -0.66 -7.64
C LEU A 84 24.56 -2.10 -7.84
N ASN A 85 25.00 -3.04 -7.00
CA ASN A 85 24.63 -4.45 -7.08
C ASN A 85 23.45 -4.78 -6.14
N GLN A 86 22.32 -4.08 -6.30
CA GLN A 86 21.15 -4.20 -5.44
C GLN A 86 20.76 -5.65 -5.17
N ARG A 87 20.61 -6.46 -6.23
CA ARG A 87 20.16 -7.85 -6.11
C ARG A 87 21.14 -8.71 -5.31
N GLU A 88 22.44 -8.53 -5.50
CA GLU A 88 23.47 -9.25 -4.75
C GLU A 88 23.41 -8.90 -3.26
N ILE A 89 23.22 -7.61 -2.93
CA ILE A 89 23.10 -7.13 -1.56
C ILE A 89 21.86 -7.70 -0.89
N ASP A 90 20.70 -7.64 -1.55
CA ASP A 90 19.44 -8.15 -1.00
C ASP A 90 19.52 -9.67 -0.78
N LEU A 91 20.02 -10.43 -1.75
CA LEU A 91 20.21 -11.88 -1.62
C LEU A 91 21.20 -12.23 -0.50
N LYS A 92 22.25 -11.43 -0.30
CA LYS A 92 23.19 -11.60 0.80
C LYS A 92 22.52 -11.43 2.16
N MET A 93 21.64 -10.45 2.32
CA MET A 93 20.88 -10.24 3.57
C MET A 93 19.87 -11.36 3.82
N ILE A 94 19.20 -11.84 2.76
CA ILE A 94 18.26 -12.98 2.84
C ILE A 94 19.00 -14.25 3.24
N GLU A 95 20.18 -14.50 2.67
CA GLU A 95 21.05 -15.62 3.07
C GLU A 95 21.50 -15.54 4.53
N LEU A 96 21.86 -14.33 5.01
CA LEU A 96 22.23 -14.09 6.40
C LEU A 96 21.08 -14.35 7.38
N ASP A 97 19.86 -14.02 7.01
CA ASP A 97 18.68 -14.35 7.82
C ASP A 97 18.42 -15.86 7.83
N GLY A 98 18.48 -16.52 6.69
CA GLY A 98 18.34 -17.97 6.52
C GLY A 98 16.94 -18.51 6.75
N THR A 99 15.92 -17.68 6.98
CA THR A 99 14.51 -18.09 7.14
C THR A 99 13.62 -17.57 6.03
N LYS A 100 12.51 -18.26 5.76
CA LYS A 100 11.54 -17.81 4.74
C LYS A 100 10.85 -16.49 5.09
N THR A 101 10.63 -16.25 6.38
CA THR A 101 9.88 -15.11 6.90
C THR A 101 10.77 -14.00 7.44
N LYS A 102 12.09 -14.08 7.24
CA LYS A 102 13.07 -13.11 7.75
C LYS A 102 13.00 -12.95 9.29
N SER A 103 12.73 -14.05 9.98
CA SER A 103 12.48 -14.05 11.43
C SER A 103 13.72 -13.89 12.30
N ASN A 104 14.91 -14.10 11.77
CA ASN A 104 16.16 -13.94 12.51
C ASN A 104 16.65 -12.48 12.56
N LEU A 105 16.70 -11.81 11.42
CA LEU A 105 17.15 -10.41 11.32
C LEU A 105 16.02 -9.40 11.40
N GLY A 106 14.84 -9.79 10.94
CA GLY A 106 13.68 -8.93 10.78
C GLY A 106 13.54 -8.35 9.36
N ALA A 107 12.36 -8.44 8.79
CA ALA A 107 12.05 -7.83 7.49
C ALA A 107 12.28 -6.30 7.51
N ASN A 108 12.01 -5.65 8.64
CA ASN A 108 12.25 -4.23 8.83
C ASN A 108 13.74 -3.86 8.80
N ALA A 109 14.63 -4.68 9.38
CA ALA A 109 16.08 -4.47 9.30
C ALA A 109 16.58 -4.63 7.85
N ILE A 110 16.18 -5.70 7.17
CA ILE A 110 16.58 -5.99 5.79
C ILE A 110 16.07 -4.91 4.84
N LEU A 111 14.78 -4.55 4.92
CA LEU A 111 14.18 -3.55 4.06
C LEU A 111 14.81 -2.17 4.22
N GLY A 112 15.08 -1.75 5.46
CA GLY A 112 15.72 -0.45 5.72
C GLY A 112 17.06 -0.33 4.99
N VAL A 113 17.89 -1.38 5.05
CA VAL A 113 19.17 -1.42 4.34
C VAL A 113 18.96 -1.49 2.83
N SER A 114 18.06 -2.35 2.35
CA SER A 114 17.77 -2.52 0.92
C SER A 114 17.38 -1.21 0.23
N LEU A 115 16.44 -0.47 0.82
CA LEU A 115 15.99 0.82 0.27
C LEU A 115 17.06 1.92 0.41
N ALA A 116 17.79 1.96 1.52
CA ALA A 116 18.87 2.92 1.71
C ALA A 116 20.02 2.71 0.71
N VAL A 117 20.34 1.45 0.37
CA VAL A 117 21.31 1.11 -0.68
C VAL A 117 20.86 1.64 -2.04
N ALA A 118 19.61 1.40 -2.43
CA ALA A 118 19.06 1.89 -3.70
C ALA A 118 19.15 3.43 -3.80
N LYS A 119 18.80 4.13 -2.71
CA LYS A 119 18.93 5.59 -2.65
C LYS A 119 20.38 6.07 -2.71
N ALA A 120 21.30 5.39 -2.01
CA ALA A 120 22.72 5.71 -2.10
C ALA A 120 23.26 5.53 -3.52
N ALA A 121 22.85 4.47 -4.21
CA ALA A 121 23.23 4.19 -5.59
C ALA A 121 22.68 5.25 -6.57
N ALA A 122 21.41 5.61 -6.44
CA ALA A 122 20.77 6.66 -7.24
C ALA A 122 21.48 8.01 -7.03
N ASN A 123 21.73 8.39 -5.78
CA ASN A 123 22.45 9.61 -5.43
C ASN A 123 23.90 9.59 -5.96
N TYR A 124 24.58 8.44 -5.93
CA TYR A 124 25.94 8.29 -6.47
C TYR A 124 25.99 8.50 -7.98
N LEU A 125 24.96 8.05 -8.70
CA LEU A 125 24.86 8.20 -10.15
C LEU A 125 24.28 9.57 -10.56
N ASP A 126 23.86 10.39 -9.59
CA ASP A 126 23.19 11.68 -9.81
C ASP A 126 21.94 11.55 -10.70
N ILE A 127 21.14 10.52 -10.45
CA ILE A 127 19.87 10.27 -11.15
C ILE A 127 18.73 10.06 -10.14
N PRO A 128 17.48 10.42 -10.49
CA PRO A 128 16.33 10.20 -9.62
C PRO A 128 16.12 8.70 -9.31
N LEU A 129 15.61 8.41 -8.12
CA LEU A 129 15.42 7.02 -7.65
C LEU A 129 14.53 6.23 -8.60
N TYR A 130 13.42 6.81 -9.09
CA TYR A 130 12.55 6.11 -10.02
C TYR A 130 13.25 5.70 -11.32
N ARG A 131 14.20 6.51 -11.82
CA ARG A 131 15.03 6.18 -13.00
C ARG A 131 16.09 5.15 -12.68
N TYR A 132 16.69 5.22 -11.51
CA TYR A 132 17.64 4.21 -11.08
C TYR A 132 17.01 2.82 -11.02
N ILE A 133 15.81 2.71 -10.44
CA ILE A 133 15.11 1.44 -10.30
C ILE A 133 14.55 0.95 -11.66
N GLY A 134 13.90 1.83 -12.41
CA GLY A 134 13.10 1.44 -13.59
C GLY A 134 13.78 1.66 -14.94
N GLY A 135 14.95 2.32 -14.97
CA GLY A 135 15.70 2.59 -16.21
C GLY A 135 15.10 3.72 -17.03
N THR A 136 15.27 3.66 -18.35
CA THR A 136 14.93 4.75 -19.27
C THR A 136 13.44 4.82 -19.64
N ASN A 137 12.67 3.76 -19.40
CA ASN A 137 11.26 3.65 -19.80
C ASN A 137 10.31 3.88 -18.61
N THR A 138 10.55 4.91 -17.82
CA THR A 138 9.78 5.25 -16.60
C THR A 138 9.14 6.62 -16.77
N PHE A 139 7.82 6.64 -17.06
CA PHE A 139 7.10 7.88 -17.40
C PHE A 139 5.63 7.86 -16.97
N THR A 140 5.15 6.76 -16.37
CA THR A 140 3.74 6.63 -15.99
C THR A 140 3.52 7.11 -14.56
N LEU A 141 2.81 8.24 -14.41
CA LEU A 141 2.30 8.71 -13.13
C LEU A 141 1.09 7.84 -12.72
N PRO A 142 1.09 7.32 -11.48
CA PRO A 142 0.02 6.43 -11.05
C PRO A 142 -1.31 7.16 -10.80
N VAL A 143 -2.43 6.49 -11.07
CA VAL A 143 -3.75 6.89 -10.55
C VAL A 143 -3.76 6.66 -9.05
N PRO A 144 -3.99 7.69 -8.22
CA PRO A 144 -4.07 7.52 -6.78
C PRO A 144 -5.41 6.91 -6.37
N MET A 145 -5.36 5.93 -5.49
CA MET A 145 -6.49 5.38 -4.75
C MET A 145 -6.49 6.05 -3.37
N MET A 146 -7.34 7.06 -3.20
CA MET A 146 -7.31 7.96 -2.04
C MET A 146 -8.36 7.54 -1.03
N ASN A 147 -7.93 7.00 0.12
CA ASN A 147 -8.83 6.58 1.20
C ASN A 147 -9.47 7.79 1.87
N ILE A 148 -10.76 8.04 1.66
CA ILE A 148 -11.49 9.20 2.18
C ILE A 148 -12.48 8.87 3.30
N ILE A 149 -12.89 7.59 3.43
CA ILE A 149 -13.70 7.08 4.55
C ILE A 149 -13.08 5.79 5.06
N ASN A 150 -12.87 5.71 6.36
CA ASN A 150 -12.36 4.55 7.08
C ASN A 150 -13.50 3.83 7.83
N GLY A 151 -13.40 2.50 7.84
CA GLY A 151 -14.20 1.59 8.66
C GLY A 151 -13.34 0.44 9.18
N GLY A 152 -13.93 -0.72 9.44
CA GLY A 152 -13.24 -1.92 9.90
C GLY A 152 -12.28 -1.66 11.06
N SER A 153 -11.12 -2.27 11.01
CA SER A 153 -10.06 -2.09 12.03
C SER A 153 -9.37 -0.72 11.99
N HIS A 154 -9.65 0.13 10.98
CA HIS A 154 -9.07 1.47 10.84
C HIS A 154 -9.89 2.58 11.52
N SER A 155 -11.06 2.25 12.10
CA SER A 155 -11.89 3.21 12.81
C SER A 155 -12.84 2.53 13.79
N ASP A 156 -13.42 3.33 14.71
CA ASP A 156 -14.51 2.87 15.58
C ASP A 156 -15.90 2.96 14.90
N ALA A 157 -15.96 3.25 13.60
CA ALA A 157 -17.22 3.33 12.86
C ALA A 157 -17.85 1.94 12.70
N PRO A 158 -19.18 1.82 12.80
CA PRO A 158 -19.90 0.55 12.65
C PRO A 158 -20.05 0.17 11.16
N ILE A 159 -18.96 0.02 10.47
CA ILE A 159 -18.85 -0.37 9.06
C ILE A 159 -17.79 -1.47 8.96
N ALA A 160 -18.15 -2.61 8.35
CA ALA A 160 -17.23 -3.74 8.26
C ALA A 160 -16.09 -3.50 7.28
N PHE A 161 -16.34 -2.87 6.14
CA PHE A 161 -15.30 -2.59 5.15
C PHE A 161 -14.32 -1.52 5.63
N GLN A 162 -13.03 -1.78 5.42
CA GLN A 162 -11.94 -1.03 6.02
C GLN A 162 -11.71 0.34 5.37
N GLU A 163 -11.82 0.41 4.02
CA GLU A 163 -11.53 1.63 3.28
C GLU A 163 -12.47 1.86 2.12
N PHE A 164 -12.87 3.12 1.95
CA PHE A 164 -13.57 3.61 0.76
C PHE A 164 -12.72 4.69 0.12
N MET A 165 -12.31 4.42 -1.11
CA MET A 165 -11.34 5.23 -1.84
C MET A 165 -11.96 5.87 -3.06
N ILE A 166 -11.51 7.07 -3.42
CA ILE A 166 -11.77 7.69 -4.72
C ILE A 166 -10.57 7.53 -5.64
N ARG A 167 -10.85 7.36 -6.94
CA ARG A 167 -9.86 7.22 -8.00
C ARG A 167 -10.14 8.24 -9.10
N PRO A 168 -9.36 9.32 -9.26
CA PRO A 168 -9.57 10.35 -10.27
C PRO A 168 -9.12 9.91 -11.67
N VAL A 169 -9.75 8.86 -12.21
CA VAL A 169 -9.37 8.21 -13.48
C VAL A 169 -9.55 9.11 -14.71
N GLY A 170 -10.47 10.07 -14.63
CA GLY A 170 -10.75 11.03 -15.71
C GLY A 170 -9.80 12.23 -15.76
N ALA A 171 -8.95 12.40 -14.76
CA ALA A 171 -8.03 13.53 -14.72
C ALA A 171 -7.02 13.51 -15.90
N PRO A 172 -6.62 14.67 -16.45
CA PRO A 172 -5.69 14.73 -17.55
C PRO A 172 -4.22 14.54 -17.14
N SER A 173 -3.88 14.74 -15.85
CA SER A 173 -2.55 14.67 -15.29
C SER A 173 -2.60 14.27 -13.83
N PHE A 174 -1.46 13.91 -13.23
CA PHE A 174 -1.39 13.59 -11.80
C PHE A 174 -1.71 14.83 -10.93
N ARG A 175 -1.21 16.00 -11.30
CA ARG A 175 -1.50 17.27 -10.63
C ARG A 175 -3.01 17.55 -10.57
N GLU A 176 -3.72 17.34 -11.68
CA GLU A 176 -5.17 17.51 -11.71
C GLU A 176 -5.89 16.41 -10.93
N ALA A 177 -5.39 15.17 -10.96
CA ALA A 177 -5.94 14.08 -10.14
C ALA A 177 -5.85 14.41 -8.64
N LEU A 178 -4.72 14.97 -8.20
CA LEU A 178 -4.55 15.38 -6.81
C LEU A 178 -5.48 16.55 -6.45
N ARG A 179 -5.70 17.51 -7.37
CA ARG A 179 -6.68 18.58 -7.20
C ARG A 179 -8.11 18.03 -7.06
N TYR A 180 -8.52 17.10 -7.95
CA TYR A 180 -9.84 16.44 -7.87
C TYR A 180 -10.03 15.78 -6.50
N GLY A 181 -9.06 15.01 -6.06
CA GLY A 181 -9.08 14.36 -4.75
C GLY A 181 -9.25 15.36 -3.61
N ALA A 182 -8.45 16.44 -3.58
CA ALA A 182 -8.51 17.45 -2.54
C ALA A 182 -9.87 18.18 -2.49
N GLU A 183 -10.43 18.52 -3.63
CA GLU A 183 -11.74 19.17 -3.73
C GLU A 183 -12.87 18.24 -3.25
N VAL A 184 -12.84 16.95 -3.62
CA VAL A 184 -13.81 15.96 -3.11
C VAL A 184 -13.64 15.73 -1.60
N PHE A 185 -12.40 15.64 -1.09
CA PHE A 185 -12.13 15.51 0.33
C PHE A 185 -12.73 16.67 1.14
N HIS A 186 -12.56 17.91 0.69
CA HIS A 186 -13.14 19.08 1.34
C HIS A 186 -14.68 19.14 1.19
N ALA A 187 -15.22 18.74 0.05
CA ALA A 187 -16.67 18.62 -0.15
C ALA A 187 -17.27 17.57 0.82
N LEU A 188 -16.62 16.41 0.95
CA LEU A 188 -17.00 15.37 1.90
C LEU A 188 -16.99 15.87 3.34
N LYS A 189 -15.91 16.56 3.75
CA LYS A 189 -15.82 17.19 5.09
C LYS A 189 -17.00 18.12 5.36
N SER A 190 -17.40 18.93 4.38
CA SER A 190 -18.53 19.85 4.49
C SER A 190 -19.86 19.08 4.62
N ILE A 191 -20.06 17.99 3.87
CA ILE A 191 -21.27 17.15 3.97
C ILE A 191 -21.36 16.48 5.34
N LEU A 192 -20.28 15.83 5.79
CA LEU A 192 -20.24 15.18 7.10
C LEU A 192 -20.57 16.15 8.22
N LYS A 193 -19.95 17.33 8.21
CA LYS A 193 -20.23 18.39 9.19
C LYS A 193 -21.69 18.84 9.16
N SER A 194 -22.29 19.00 7.98
CA SER A 194 -23.70 19.43 7.86
C SER A 194 -24.69 18.37 8.37
N LYS A 195 -24.32 17.11 8.30
CA LYS A 195 -25.10 15.97 8.84
C LYS A 195 -24.81 15.69 10.31
N GLY A 196 -23.91 16.43 10.97
CA GLY A 196 -23.54 16.22 12.36
C GLY A 196 -22.56 15.06 12.60
N TYR A 197 -21.96 14.49 11.56
CA TYR A 197 -20.96 13.45 11.68
C TYR A 197 -19.58 13.98 12.07
N SER A 198 -18.76 13.13 12.68
CA SER A 198 -17.37 13.42 12.97
C SER A 198 -16.58 13.69 11.70
N THR A 199 -15.69 14.68 11.76
CA THR A 199 -14.67 14.94 10.73
C THR A 199 -13.26 14.68 11.26
N ALA A 200 -13.12 13.92 12.34
CA ALA A 200 -11.86 13.35 12.76
C ALA A 200 -11.37 12.33 11.71
N VAL A 201 -10.06 12.23 11.58
CA VAL A 201 -9.43 11.34 10.60
C VAL A 201 -8.74 10.17 11.27
N GLY A 202 -8.78 9.02 10.62
CA GLY A 202 -8.06 7.82 11.03
C GLY A 202 -6.56 7.87 10.69
N ASP A 203 -5.88 6.74 10.87
CA ASP A 203 -4.43 6.60 10.68
C ASP A 203 -3.98 6.96 9.27
N GLU A 204 -4.81 6.75 8.27
CA GLU A 204 -4.53 7.01 6.86
C GLU A 204 -5.07 8.34 6.34
N GLY A 205 -5.63 9.17 7.24
CA GLY A 205 -6.09 10.51 6.92
C GLY A 205 -7.50 10.62 6.35
N GLY A 206 -8.21 9.50 6.14
CA GLY A 206 -9.63 9.46 5.78
C GLY A 206 -10.53 9.75 6.98
N PHE A 207 -11.76 10.23 6.73
CA PHE A 207 -12.72 10.47 7.81
C PHE A 207 -13.24 9.15 8.39
N ALA A 208 -13.64 9.17 9.66
CA ALA A 208 -14.20 8.02 10.38
C ALA A 208 -15.58 8.35 10.97
N PRO A 209 -16.60 8.59 10.12
CA PRO A 209 -17.96 8.88 10.58
C PRO A 209 -18.69 7.61 10.99
N SER A 210 -19.48 7.67 12.05
CA SER A 210 -20.35 6.56 12.49
C SER A 210 -21.65 6.56 11.68
N PHE A 211 -21.62 6.06 10.44
CA PHE A 211 -22.80 5.97 9.59
C PHE A 211 -23.79 4.92 10.09
N ALA A 212 -25.06 5.32 10.28
CA ALA A 212 -26.12 4.40 10.68
C ALA A 212 -26.54 3.46 9.52
N GLY A 213 -26.39 3.89 8.28
CA GLY A 213 -26.72 3.13 7.07
C GLY A 213 -25.55 2.28 6.52
N GLY A 214 -24.45 2.15 7.27
CA GLY A 214 -23.33 1.27 6.92
C GLY A 214 -22.67 1.60 5.58
N THR A 215 -22.33 0.55 4.84
CA THR A 215 -21.64 0.62 3.54
C THR A 215 -22.38 1.47 2.50
N ASP A 216 -23.71 1.32 2.38
CA ASP A 216 -24.49 2.09 1.40
C ASP A 216 -24.45 3.60 1.71
N GLU A 217 -24.59 4.00 2.98
CA GLU A 217 -24.52 5.43 3.35
C GLU A 217 -23.12 6.01 3.10
N ALA A 218 -22.06 5.23 3.32
CA ALA A 218 -20.70 5.63 3.01
C ALA A 218 -20.55 5.92 1.51
N LEU A 219 -20.97 4.98 0.65
CA LEU A 219 -20.89 5.11 -0.80
C LEU A 219 -21.74 6.26 -1.34
N GLU A 220 -22.97 6.41 -0.87
CA GLU A 220 -23.88 7.51 -1.27
C GLU A 220 -23.34 8.88 -0.82
N THR A 221 -22.70 8.94 0.35
CA THR A 221 -22.07 10.19 0.82
C THR A 221 -20.85 10.56 0.00
N ILE A 222 -20.07 9.58 -0.46
CA ILE A 222 -18.96 9.80 -1.41
C ILE A 222 -19.48 10.31 -2.75
N LEU A 223 -20.53 9.70 -3.30
CA LEU A 223 -21.16 10.18 -4.54
C LEU A 223 -21.62 11.64 -4.43
N ALA A 224 -22.30 11.98 -3.34
CA ALA A 224 -22.71 13.35 -3.07
C ALA A 224 -21.51 14.33 -2.94
N ALA A 225 -20.38 13.86 -2.41
CA ALA A 225 -19.16 14.68 -2.35
C ALA A 225 -18.52 14.89 -3.71
N ILE A 226 -18.51 13.87 -4.58
CA ILE A 226 -18.01 13.96 -5.96
C ILE A 226 -18.86 14.96 -6.75
N GLU A 227 -20.18 14.85 -6.69
CA GLU A 227 -21.11 15.77 -7.35
C GLU A 227 -20.97 17.20 -6.82
N LYS A 228 -20.91 17.36 -5.50
CA LYS A 228 -20.74 18.68 -4.85
C LYS A 228 -19.42 19.35 -5.26
N ALA A 229 -18.38 18.58 -5.52
CA ALA A 229 -17.10 19.07 -6.02
C ALA A 229 -17.12 19.42 -7.54
N GLY A 230 -18.22 19.10 -8.23
CA GLY A 230 -18.41 19.40 -9.66
C GLY A 230 -17.91 18.31 -10.60
N TYR A 231 -17.68 17.10 -10.12
CA TYR A 231 -17.21 15.97 -10.91
C TYR A 231 -18.32 14.96 -11.17
N VAL A 232 -18.15 14.13 -12.21
CA VAL A 232 -19.08 13.09 -12.61
C VAL A 232 -18.55 11.73 -12.12
N ALA A 233 -19.30 11.10 -11.20
CA ALA A 233 -19.00 9.76 -10.71
C ALA A 233 -19.06 8.74 -11.86
N GLY A 234 -18.11 7.81 -11.87
CA GLY A 234 -17.97 6.79 -12.92
C GLY A 234 -17.25 7.28 -14.19
N LYS A 235 -17.08 8.60 -14.36
CA LYS A 235 -16.39 9.19 -15.52
C LYS A 235 -15.10 9.92 -15.11
N ASP A 236 -15.22 10.90 -14.23
CA ASP A 236 -14.08 11.68 -13.75
C ASP A 236 -13.44 10.98 -12.57
N ILE A 237 -14.27 10.43 -11.68
CA ILE A 237 -13.86 9.74 -10.44
C ILE A 237 -14.65 8.44 -10.30
N THR A 238 -13.94 7.34 -10.11
CA THR A 238 -14.48 6.04 -9.72
C THR A 238 -14.25 5.77 -8.24
N ILE A 239 -14.84 4.71 -7.72
CA ILE A 239 -14.68 4.27 -6.33
C ILE A 239 -13.88 2.97 -6.29
N ALA A 240 -12.99 2.85 -5.31
CA ALA A 240 -12.39 1.60 -4.92
C ALA A 240 -12.71 1.31 -3.45
N MET A 241 -12.75 0.03 -3.10
CA MET A 241 -12.96 -0.42 -1.72
C MET A 241 -11.84 -1.38 -1.32
N ASP A 242 -11.47 -1.33 -0.04
CA ASP A 242 -10.75 -2.39 0.65
C ASP A 242 -11.69 -3.00 1.69
N CYS A 243 -12.06 -4.26 1.46
CA CYS A 243 -12.98 -4.96 2.33
C CYS A 243 -12.28 -5.54 3.57
N ALA A 244 -10.99 -5.85 3.49
CA ALA A 244 -10.22 -6.54 4.52
C ALA A 244 -10.97 -7.74 5.11
N SER A 245 -11.50 -8.59 4.22
CA SER A 245 -12.53 -9.60 4.58
C SER A 245 -12.04 -10.67 5.53
N SER A 246 -10.71 -10.89 5.65
CA SER A 246 -10.11 -11.78 6.64
C SER A 246 -10.48 -11.39 8.07
N GLU A 247 -10.71 -10.10 8.32
CA GLU A 247 -11.02 -9.55 9.65
C GLU A 247 -12.38 -10.00 10.21
N PHE A 248 -13.32 -10.38 9.33
CA PHE A 248 -14.66 -10.83 9.72
C PHE A 248 -15.07 -12.18 9.12
N PHE A 249 -14.10 -12.94 8.59
CA PHE A 249 -14.31 -14.30 8.11
C PHE A 249 -13.99 -15.31 9.21
N ASN A 250 -14.92 -16.22 9.48
CA ASN A 250 -14.75 -17.34 10.41
C ASN A 250 -15.54 -18.55 9.96
N ASP A 251 -14.90 -19.73 9.90
CA ASP A 251 -15.51 -21.02 9.60
C ASP A 251 -16.44 -21.03 8.37
N GLY A 252 -16.04 -20.38 7.29
CA GLY A 252 -16.81 -20.32 6.04
C GLY A 252 -17.92 -19.27 6.02
N VAL A 253 -17.98 -18.39 7.02
CA VAL A 253 -18.98 -17.34 7.17
C VAL A 253 -18.32 -15.98 7.28
N TYR A 254 -18.79 -15.03 6.49
CA TYR A 254 -18.46 -13.60 6.60
C TYR A 254 -19.41 -12.94 7.62
N ASP A 255 -18.93 -12.75 8.85
CA ASP A 255 -19.71 -12.30 10.00
C ASP A 255 -19.54 -10.79 10.24
N TYR A 256 -20.45 -10.01 9.71
CA TYR A 256 -20.43 -8.55 9.82
C TYR A 256 -20.76 -8.06 11.25
N THR A 257 -21.27 -8.94 12.13
CA THR A 257 -21.60 -8.55 13.51
C THR A 257 -20.39 -8.10 14.31
N ARG A 258 -19.20 -8.48 13.88
CA ARG A 258 -17.93 -8.01 14.48
C ARG A 258 -17.80 -6.48 14.49
N PHE A 259 -18.30 -5.81 13.45
CA PHE A 259 -18.17 -4.37 13.28
C PHE A 259 -19.50 -3.63 13.30
N GLU A 260 -20.56 -4.21 12.74
CA GLU A 260 -21.83 -3.53 12.47
C GLU A 260 -22.91 -3.80 13.52
N GLY A 261 -22.55 -4.50 14.62
CA GLY A 261 -23.44 -4.80 15.74
C GLY A 261 -24.21 -6.11 15.59
N ALA A 262 -24.88 -6.53 16.68
CA ALA A 262 -25.39 -7.88 16.85
C ALA A 262 -26.44 -8.35 15.81
N ASN A 263 -27.09 -7.42 15.11
CA ASN A 263 -28.11 -7.72 14.10
C ASN A 263 -27.59 -7.64 12.66
N ALA A 264 -26.28 -7.42 12.48
CA ALA A 264 -25.68 -7.35 11.15
C ALA A 264 -25.70 -8.70 10.43
N ALA A 265 -25.51 -8.66 9.13
CA ALA A 265 -25.58 -9.84 8.28
C ALA A 265 -24.46 -10.85 8.58
N LYS A 266 -24.78 -12.13 8.41
CA LYS A 266 -23.82 -13.23 8.29
C LYS A 266 -24.02 -13.83 6.92
N ARG A 267 -22.97 -13.88 6.12
CA ARG A 267 -23.03 -14.34 4.74
C ARG A 267 -22.18 -15.58 4.54
N SER A 268 -22.72 -16.57 3.83
CA SER A 268 -21.93 -17.62 3.23
C SER A 268 -20.99 -17.07 2.16
N VAL A 269 -20.05 -17.86 1.68
CA VAL A 269 -19.15 -17.48 0.59
C VAL A 269 -19.92 -17.00 -0.65
N ASP A 270 -20.96 -17.74 -1.06
CA ASP A 270 -21.76 -17.36 -2.24
C ASP A 270 -22.55 -16.06 -2.02
N GLU A 271 -23.12 -15.87 -0.85
CA GLU A 271 -23.84 -14.62 -0.50
C GLU A 271 -22.89 -13.43 -0.43
N GLN A 272 -21.65 -13.62 0.01
CA GLN A 272 -20.63 -12.57 0.00
C GLN A 272 -20.28 -12.15 -1.45
N VAL A 273 -20.09 -13.11 -2.34
CA VAL A 273 -19.83 -12.83 -3.77
C VAL A 273 -20.99 -12.06 -4.40
N GLU A 274 -22.24 -12.49 -4.16
CA GLU A 274 -23.42 -11.79 -4.71
C GLU A 274 -23.60 -10.40 -4.08
N PHE A 275 -23.30 -10.23 -2.81
CA PHE A 275 -23.35 -8.91 -2.15
C PHE A 275 -22.34 -7.94 -2.79
N LEU A 276 -21.09 -8.36 -2.97
CA LEU A 276 -20.08 -7.52 -3.63
C LEU A 276 -20.48 -7.22 -5.08
N ALA A 277 -21.04 -8.20 -5.81
CA ALA A 277 -21.54 -7.99 -7.15
C ALA A 277 -22.67 -6.95 -7.20
N SER A 278 -23.59 -6.97 -6.23
CA SER A 278 -24.69 -6.00 -6.14
C SER A 278 -24.18 -4.56 -5.91
N LEU A 279 -23.11 -4.39 -5.12
CA LEU A 279 -22.49 -3.08 -4.92
C LEU A 279 -21.86 -2.55 -6.21
N VAL A 280 -21.17 -3.42 -6.98
CA VAL A 280 -20.58 -3.06 -8.27
C VAL A 280 -21.65 -2.68 -9.31
N GLU A 281 -22.83 -3.30 -9.25
CA GLU A 281 -23.96 -2.93 -10.14
C GLU A 281 -24.60 -1.60 -9.76
N LYS A 282 -24.65 -1.29 -8.46
CA LYS A 282 -25.31 -0.08 -7.93
C LYS A 282 -24.41 1.16 -7.97
N TYR A 283 -23.11 1.00 -7.77
CA TYR A 283 -22.16 2.10 -7.60
C TYR A 283 -21.02 2.04 -8.63
N PRO A 284 -20.37 3.15 -8.98
CA PRO A 284 -19.28 3.19 -9.94
C PRO A 284 -17.96 2.65 -9.33
N ILE A 285 -18.02 1.44 -8.80
CA ILE A 285 -16.88 0.74 -8.22
C ILE A 285 -16.11 0.05 -9.34
N ASP A 286 -14.81 0.34 -9.46
CA ASP A 286 -13.93 -0.26 -10.47
C ASP A 286 -12.78 -1.06 -9.88
N SER A 287 -12.67 -1.13 -8.53
CA SER A 287 -11.66 -1.92 -7.84
C SER A 287 -12.15 -2.37 -6.46
N ILE A 288 -11.95 -3.65 -6.12
CA ILE A 288 -12.17 -4.22 -4.78
C ILE A 288 -10.89 -4.94 -4.36
N GLU A 289 -10.36 -4.55 -3.20
CA GLU A 289 -9.25 -5.18 -2.50
C GLU A 289 -9.81 -6.10 -1.41
N ASP A 290 -9.22 -7.29 -1.30
CA ASP A 290 -9.53 -8.33 -0.31
C ASP A 290 -11.03 -8.54 -0.08
N GLY A 291 -11.77 -8.67 -1.20
CA GLY A 291 -13.21 -8.95 -1.18
C GLY A 291 -13.57 -10.30 -0.56
N MET A 292 -12.62 -11.22 -0.52
CA MET A 292 -12.67 -12.51 0.17
C MET A 292 -11.49 -12.63 1.13
N ALA A 293 -11.60 -13.52 2.12
CA ALA A 293 -10.54 -13.76 3.10
C ALA A 293 -9.29 -14.40 2.48
N GLU A 294 -8.12 -14.16 3.06
CA GLU A 294 -6.80 -14.63 2.58
C GLU A 294 -6.69 -16.16 2.45
N ASN A 295 -7.45 -16.91 3.26
CA ASN A 295 -7.48 -18.37 3.22
C ASN A 295 -8.67 -18.94 2.42
N ASP A 296 -9.60 -18.11 1.94
CA ASP A 296 -10.78 -18.55 1.16
C ASP A 296 -10.51 -18.56 -0.35
N TRP A 297 -9.58 -19.40 -0.80
CA TRP A 297 -9.19 -19.51 -2.21
C TRP A 297 -10.35 -19.89 -3.13
N GLU A 298 -11.30 -20.73 -2.66
CA GLU A 298 -12.49 -21.08 -3.44
C GLU A 298 -13.45 -19.90 -3.58
N GLY A 299 -13.60 -19.07 -2.53
CA GLY A 299 -14.33 -17.81 -2.61
C GLY A 299 -13.69 -16.85 -3.59
N TRP A 300 -12.36 -16.73 -3.59
CA TRP A 300 -11.62 -15.91 -4.56
C TRP A 300 -11.85 -16.34 -6.01
N LYS A 301 -11.86 -17.65 -6.31
CA LYS A 301 -12.20 -18.15 -7.65
C LYS A 301 -13.60 -17.74 -8.07
N LYS A 302 -14.58 -17.89 -7.17
CA LYS A 302 -15.96 -17.49 -7.42
C LYS A 302 -16.08 -15.98 -7.67
N LEU A 303 -15.45 -15.16 -6.84
CA LEU A 303 -15.45 -13.70 -6.99
C LEU A 303 -14.80 -13.30 -8.32
N THR A 304 -13.65 -13.91 -8.66
CA THR A 304 -12.94 -13.63 -9.90
C THR A 304 -13.75 -14.03 -11.13
N ALA A 305 -14.39 -15.19 -11.11
CA ALA A 305 -15.29 -15.61 -12.17
C ALA A 305 -16.48 -14.65 -12.36
N LYS A 306 -17.03 -14.09 -11.25
CA LYS A 306 -18.18 -13.20 -11.26
C LYS A 306 -17.81 -11.78 -11.72
N LEU A 307 -16.73 -11.21 -11.21
CA LEU A 307 -16.40 -9.79 -11.33
C LEU A 307 -15.08 -9.50 -12.07
N GLY A 308 -14.17 -10.44 -12.20
CA GLY A 308 -12.81 -10.20 -12.69
C GLY A 308 -12.71 -9.67 -14.13
N LYS A 309 -13.77 -9.82 -14.94
CA LYS A 309 -13.86 -9.22 -16.29
C LYS A 309 -14.46 -7.80 -16.29
N LYS A 310 -15.04 -7.37 -15.16
CA LYS A 310 -15.73 -6.09 -15.04
C LYS A 310 -14.90 -5.06 -14.28
N ILE A 311 -14.22 -5.50 -13.21
CA ILE A 311 -13.49 -4.64 -12.31
C ILE A 311 -12.13 -5.27 -11.93
N GLN A 312 -11.28 -4.46 -11.33
CA GLN A 312 -10.05 -4.89 -10.69
C GLN A 312 -10.35 -5.58 -9.36
N LEU A 313 -9.76 -6.76 -9.15
CA LEU A 313 -9.79 -7.51 -7.90
C LEU A 313 -8.37 -7.61 -7.38
N VAL A 314 -8.09 -6.94 -6.27
CA VAL A 314 -6.75 -6.80 -5.71
C VAL A 314 -6.58 -7.77 -4.54
N GLY A 315 -5.55 -8.63 -4.62
CA GLY A 315 -5.13 -9.43 -3.46
C GLY A 315 -4.04 -8.69 -2.68
N ASP A 316 -4.35 -8.32 -1.42
CA ASP A 316 -3.41 -7.83 -0.42
C ASP A 316 -2.97 -8.98 0.49
N ASP A 317 -3.76 -9.34 1.48
CA ASP A 317 -3.47 -10.45 2.39
C ASP A 317 -3.40 -11.79 1.67
N LEU A 318 -4.12 -11.94 0.55
CA LEU A 318 -4.06 -13.13 -0.32
C LEU A 318 -2.65 -13.39 -0.86
N PHE A 319 -1.88 -12.35 -1.20
CA PHE A 319 -0.59 -12.46 -1.87
C PHE A 319 0.60 -12.00 -1.04
N VAL A 320 0.40 -11.11 -0.09
CA VAL A 320 1.42 -10.52 0.80
C VAL A 320 2.72 -10.12 0.08
N THR A 321 2.60 -9.59 -1.15
CA THR A 321 3.74 -9.22 -2.02
C THR A 321 4.70 -10.40 -2.31
N ASN A 322 4.23 -11.65 -2.17
CA ASN A 322 5.04 -12.86 -2.27
C ASN A 322 4.78 -13.59 -3.59
N VAL A 323 5.85 -13.85 -4.36
CA VAL A 323 5.78 -14.54 -5.67
C VAL A 323 5.19 -15.94 -5.62
N ASP A 324 5.32 -16.66 -4.49
CA ASP A 324 4.79 -18.02 -4.38
C ASP A 324 3.26 -18.01 -4.25
N TYR A 325 2.70 -17.09 -3.44
CA TYR A 325 1.25 -16.88 -3.34
C TYR A 325 0.68 -16.30 -4.63
N LEU A 326 1.38 -15.32 -5.24
CA LEU A 326 0.96 -14.76 -6.53
C LEU A 326 0.93 -15.84 -7.63
N ARG A 327 1.94 -16.69 -7.69
CA ARG A 327 1.97 -17.84 -8.64
C ARG A 327 0.78 -18.76 -8.46
N ARG A 328 0.40 -19.06 -7.22
CA ARG A 328 -0.80 -19.81 -6.91
C ARG A 328 -2.05 -19.11 -7.41
N GLY A 329 -2.22 -17.83 -7.10
CA GLY A 329 -3.38 -17.04 -7.55
C GLY A 329 -3.53 -17.01 -9.07
N ILE A 330 -2.42 -16.84 -9.79
CA ILE A 330 -2.39 -16.89 -11.26
C ILE A 330 -2.82 -18.28 -11.76
N ALA A 331 -2.29 -19.35 -11.16
CA ALA A 331 -2.59 -20.72 -11.58
C ALA A 331 -4.03 -21.14 -11.27
N GLU A 332 -4.64 -20.58 -10.24
CA GLU A 332 -5.98 -20.91 -9.76
C GLU A 332 -7.06 -19.89 -10.18
N ASP A 333 -6.73 -18.91 -11.03
CA ASP A 333 -7.63 -17.84 -11.49
C ASP A 333 -8.23 -17.03 -10.31
N CYS A 334 -7.41 -16.71 -9.31
CA CYS A 334 -7.76 -15.89 -8.15
C CYS A 334 -7.23 -14.46 -8.32
N ALA A 335 -8.11 -13.46 -8.23
CA ALA A 335 -7.80 -12.04 -8.43
C ALA A 335 -7.33 -11.70 -9.87
N ASN A 336 -7.00 -10.44 -10.13
CA ASN A 336 -6.39 -9.95 -11.37
C ASN A 336 -5.44 -8.77 -11.13
N SER A 337 -5.16 -8.48 -9.85
CA SER A 337 -4.24 -7.44 -9.39
C SER A 337 -3.60 -7.85 -8.07
N ILE A 338 -2.42 -7.35 -7.79
CA ILE A 338 -1.71 -7.52 -6.52
C ILE A 338 -1.47 -6.16 -5.86
N LEU A 339 -1.69 -6.09 -4.53
CA LEU A 339 -1.20 -4.98 -3.73
C LEU A 339 0.28 -5.20 -3.41
N ILE A 340 1.08 -4.16 -3.51
CA ILE A 340 2.53 -4.20 -3.30
C ILE A 340 2.88 -3.39 -2.07
N LYS A 341 3.22 -4.06 -0.99
CA LYS A 341 3.71 -3.47 0.25
C LYS A 341 5.15 -3.93 0.50
N VAL A 342 6.09 -3.03 0.37
CA VAL A 342 7.53 -3.36 0.42
C VAL A 342 7.96 -4.10 1.70
N ASN A 343 7.29 -3.81 2.82
CA ASN A 343 7.62 -4.45 4.10
C ASN A 343 6.97 -5.82 4.31
N GLN A 344 5.94 -6.21 3.52
CA GLN A 344 5.35 -7.55 3.58
C GLN A 344 6.34 -8.62 3.11
N ILE A 345 7.26 -8.25 2.24
CA ILE A 345 8.30 -9.15 1.72
C ILE A 345 9.71 -8.79 2.22
N GLY A 346 10.00 -7.51 2.42
CA GLY A 346 11.18 -7.04 3.15
C GLY A 346 12.43 -6.78 2.33
N SER A 347 12.39 -6.75 1.00
CA SER A 347 13.48 -6.28 0.14
C SER A 347 12.96 -5.64 -1.15
N LEU A 348 13.73 -4.72 -1.72
CA LEU A 348 13.41 -4.11 -3.02
C LEU A 348 13.43 -5.16 -4.14
N THR A 349 14.40 -6.06 -4.13
CA THR A 349 14.54 -7.12 -5.13
C THR A 349 13.29 -8.00 -5.19
N GLU A 350 12.82 -8.54 -4.06
CA GLU A 350 11.63 -9.39 -4.03
C GLU A 350 10.36 -8.60 -4.38
N THR A 351 10.30 -7.32 -3.98
CA THR A 351 9.20 -6.42 -4.36
C THR A 351 9.12 -6.28 -5.88
N LEU A 352 10.25 -6.03 -6.55
CA LEU A 352 10.31 -5.91 -8.01
C LEU A 352 10.02 -7.24 -8.71
N ASP A 353 10.48 -8.37 -8.16
CA ASP A 353 10.17 -9.72 -8.68
C ASP A 353 8.65 -9.99 -8.65
N ALA A 354 7.95 -9.57 -7.60
CA ALA A 354 6.48 -9.71 -7.50
C ALA A 354 5.74 -8.83 -8.52
N ILE A 355 6.16 -7.58 -8.69
CA ILE A 355 5.57 -6.66 -9.68
C ILE A 355 5.79 -7.20 -11.10
N GLU A 356 7.02 -7.65 -11.41
CA GLU A 356 7.34 -8.20 -12.73
C GLU A 356 6.54 -9.46 -13.03
N MET A 357 6.41 -10.37 -12.06
CA MET A 357 5.59 -11.57 -12.22
C MET A 357 4.12 -11.21 -12.50
N ALA A 358 3.54 -10.28 -11.76
CA ALA A 358 2.18 -9.80 -11.96
C ALA A 358 1.99 -9.31 -13.41
N HIS A 359 2.83 -8.37 -13.84
CA HIS A 359 2.72 -7.74 -15.17
C HIS A 359 2.90 -8.74 -16.31
N ARG A 360 3.83 -9.70 -16.18
CA ARG A 360 4.05 -10.76 -17.20
C ARG A 360 2.86 -11.69 -17.37
N HIS A 361 2.02 -11.83 -16.35
CA HIS A 361 0.83 -12.68 -16.40
C HIS A 361 -0.48 -11.89 -16.58
N GLY A 362 -0.40 -10.60 -16.94
CA GLY A 362 -1.56 -9.76 -17.21
C GLY A 362 -2.28 -9.24 -15.97
N PHE A 363 -1.72 -9.45 -14.78
CA PHE A 363 -2.18 -8.81 -13.56
C PHE A 363 -1.71 -7.36 -13.52
N THR A 364 -2.51 -6.50 -12.92
CA THR A 364 -2.07 -5.17 -12.53
C THR A 364 -1.39 -5.20 -11.16
N SER A 365 -0.71 -4.11 -10.79
CA SER A 365 -0.17 -3.93 -9.45
C SER A 365 -0.56 -2.56 -8.90
N VAL A 366 -0.76 -2.49 -7.59
CA VAL A 366 -1.02 -1.25 -6.86
C VAL A 366 0.08 -1.07 -5.82
N THR A 367 0.95 -0.09 -6.00
CA THR A 367 1.98 0.21 -5.00
C THR A 367 1.33 0.86 -3.79
N SER A 368 1.58 0.34 -2.59
CA SER A 368 0.83 0.71 -1.39
C SER A 368 1.71 1.14 -0.23
N HIS A 369 1.18 2.06 0.57
CA HIS A 369 1.65 2.42 1.91
C HIS A 369 1.26 1.36 2.94
N ARG A 370 1.55 1.66 4.21
CA ARG A 370 0.99 0.96 5.38
C ARG A 370 0.30 1.97 6.30
N SER A 371 -0.46 1.46 7.28
CA SER A 371 -1.13 2.32 8.29
C SER A 371 -0.13 3.12 9.13
N GLY A 372 1.00 2.56 9.51
CA GLY A 372 2.13 3.28 10.12
C GLY A 372 3.15 3.68 9.07
N GLU A 373 3.24 4.96 8.77
CA GLU A 373 4.14 5.54 7.77
C GLU A 373 5.11 6.54 8.38
N THR A 374 6.07 6.95 7.57
CA THR A 374 6.98 8.05 7.84
C THR A 374 6.92 9.06 6.69
N GLU A 375 7.77 10.09 6.69
CA GLU A 375 7.94 10.99 5.55
C GLU A 375 8.70 10.35 4.36
N ASP A 376 9.17 9.11 4.48
CA ASP A 376 9.80 8.39 3.37
C ASP A 376 8.82 8.23 2.19
N ALA A 377 9.26 8.62 0.99
CA ALA A 377 8.43 8.64 -0.21
C ALA A 377 8.84 7.59 -1.25
N THR A 378 9.65 6.60 -0.89
CA THR A 378 10.21 5.59 -1.81
C THR A 378 9.14 4.88 -2.64
N ILE A 379 7.96 4.62 -2.08
CA ILE A 379 6.88 3.95 -2.81
C ILE A 379 6.35 4.77 -3.99
N ALA A 380 6.45 6.09 -3.94
CA ALA A 380 6.12 6.95 -5.08
C ALA A 380 7.10 6.72 -6.24
N ASP A 381 8.39 6.65 -5.93
CA ASP A 381 9.43 6.33 -6.93
C ASP A 381 9.26 4.91 -7.49
N ILE A 382 8.95 3.91 -6.65
CA ILE A 382 8.69 2.53 -7.10
C ILE A 382 7.48 2.48 -8.06
N ALA A 383 6.40 3.19 -7.76
CA ALA A 383 5.21 3.21 -8.61
C ALA A 383 5.51 3.73 -10.02
N VAL A 384 6.31 4.80 -10.13
CA VAL A 384 6.74 5.34 -11.43
C VAL A 384 7.79 4.44 -12.09
N ALA A 385 8.77 3.95 -11.33
CA ALA A 385 9.84 3.07 -11.81
C ALA A 385 9.31 1.83 -12.53
N THR A 386 8.24 1.26 -12.02
CA THR A 386 7.65 0.02 -12.54
C THR A 386 6.51 0.27 -13.53
N ASN A 387 6.17 1.54 -13.80
CA ASN A 387 4.98 1.92 -14.56
C ASN A 387 3.71 1.18 -14.07
N SER A 388 3.59 0.97 -12.74
CA SER A 388 2.46 0.24 -12.15
C SER A 388 1.10 0.87 -12.46
N GLY A 389 1.10 2.17 -12.72
CA GLY A 389 -0.09 2.93 -13.11
C GLY A 389 -1.07 3.20 -11.98
N GLN A 390 -0.81 2.70 -10.76
CA GLN A 390 -1.65 2.89 -9.58
C GLN A 390 -0.81 3.02 -8.30
N ILE A 391 -1.32 3.81 -7.34
CA ILE A 391 -0.76 3.93 -5.98
C ILE A 391 -1.89 4.06 -4.96
N LYS A 392 -1.79 3.34 -3.84
CA LYS A 392 -2.65 3.45 -2.67
C LYS A 392 -1.81 4.01 -1.53
N THR A 393 -2.00 5.29 -1.19
CA THR A 393 -1.15 5.95 -0.18
C THR A 393 -1.92 6.92 0.73
N GLY A 394 -3.14 6.52 1.09
CA GLY A 394 -3.98 7.21 2.06
C GLY A 394 -4.74 8.41 1.47
N SER A 395 -5.22 9.26 2.36
CA SER A 395 -6.09 10.39 2.04
C SER A 395 -5.31 11.67 1.74
N LEU A 396 -6.05 12.79 1.63
CA LEU A 396 -5.56 14.15 1.37
C LEU A 396 -5.26 14.90 2.69
N SER A 397 -4.87 14.18 3.72
CA SER A 397 -4.46 14.73 5.02
C SER A 397 -3.36 13.87 5.63
N ARG A 398 -2.63 14.41 6.63
CA ARG A 398 -1.45 13.84 7.27
C ARG A 398 -0.21 13.90 6.38
N THR A 399 0.87 14.48 6.91
CA THR A 399 2.12 14.74 6.16
C THR A 399 2.77 13.46 5.65
N ASP A 400 2.67 12.35 6.37
CA ASP A 400 3.16 11.03 5.99
C ASP A 400 2.53 10.52 4.68
N ARG A 401 1.28 10.91 4.40
CA ARG A 401 0.59 10.61 3.12
C ARG A 401 0.97 11.63 2.04
N MET A 402 0.93 12.92 2.41
CA MET A 402 1.26 14.00 1.48
C MET A 402 2.70 13.90 0.96
N ALA A 403 3.63 13.36 1.73
CA ALA A 403 5.02 13.16 1.30
C ALA A 403 5.11 12.38 -0.03
N LYS A 404 4.29 11.31 -0.18
CA LYS A 404 4.24 10.48 -1.38
C LYS A 404 3.60 11.22 -2.56
N TYR A 405 2.47 11.90 -2.32
CA TYR A 405 1.81 12.72 -3.34
C TYR A 405 2.69 13.87 -3.82
N ASN A 406 3.36 14.56 -2.90
CA ASN A 406 4.27 15.64 -3.24
C ASN A 406 5.49 15.13 -4.03
N GLN A 407 5.97 13.91 -3.76
CA GLN A 407 7.03 13.30 -4.55
C GLN A 407 6.56 13.00 -5.98
N LEU A 408 5.35 12.50 -6.17
CA LEU A 408 4.77 12.29 -7.50
C LEU A 408 4.60 13.59 -8.29
N LEU A 409 4.25 14.71 -7.63
CA LEU A 409 4.22 16.03 -8.27
C LEU A 409 5.60 16.47 -8.77
N ARG A 410 6.68 16.22 -7.99
CA ARG A 410 8.06 16.52 -8.42
C ARG A 410 8.46 15.66 -9.60
N ILE A 411 8.13 14.37 -9.58
CA ILE A 411 8.39 13.46 -10.68
C ILE A 411 7.64 13.88 -11.96
N GLU A 412 6.36 14.27 -11.83
CA GLU A 412 5.58 14.78 -12.97
C GLU A 412 6.20 16.05 -13.55
N GLU A 413 6.66 16.97 -12.71
CA GLU A 413 7.34 18.18 -13.15
C GLU A 413 8.66 17.87 -13.87
N GLU A 414 9.46 16.93 -13.36
CA GLU A 414 10.71 16.50 -13.98
C GLU A 414 10.50 15.83 -15.35
N LEU A 415 9.45 14.99 -15.47
CA LEU A 415 9.09 14.33 -16.72
C LEU A 415 8.50 15.31 -17.74
N GLY A 416 7.85 16.38 -17.29
CA GLY A 416 7.25 17.39 -18.15
C GLY A 416 6.23 16.80 -19.13
N SER A 417 6.39 17.10 -20.41
CA SER A 417 5.48 16.61 -21.46
C SER A 417 5.59 15.10 -21.75
N LEU A 418 6.56 14.41 -21.18
CA LEU A 418 6.72 12.96 -21.30
C LEU A 418 5.88 12.19 -20.28
N ALA A 419 5.38 12.88 -19.24
CA ALA A 419 4.53 12.26 -18.24
C ALA A 419 3.22 11.74 -18.83
N VAL A 420 2.89 10.49 -18.53
CA VAL A 420 1.62 9.86 -18.90
C VAL A 420 0.88 9.51 -17.61
N TYR A 421 -0.37 9.96 -17.49
CA TYR A 421 -1.18 9.68 -16.32
C TYR A 421 -1.97 8.38 -16.46
N GLY A 422 -1.77 7.47 -15.53
CA GLY A 422 -2.48 6.19 -15.46
C GLY A 422 -2.20 5.29 -16.65
N TYR A 423 -3.11 4.36 -16.88
CA TYR A 423 -3.02 3.39 -17.99
C TYR A 423 -3.42 3.95 -19.36
N LYS A 424 -3.49 5.26 -19.55
CA LYS A 424 -3.72 5.86 -20.87
C LYS A 424 -2.55 5.55 -21.82
N ARG A 425 -2.17 4.28 -21.84
CA ARG A 425 -1.13 3.78 -22.72
C ARG A 425 -1.58 3.80 -24.15
N ILE A 426 -0.64 4.30 -24.98
CA ILE A 426 -0.50 3.97 -26.39
C ILE A 426 -1.61 3.01 -26.88
N LYS A 427 -2.64 3.58 -27.47
CA LYS A 427 -3.59 2.82 -28.29
C LYS A 427 -2.92 2.48 -29.60
#